data_4fed1ba904b21dbbe06b60bd8514fdfd
#
_entry.id   4fed1ba904b21dbbe06b60bd8514fdfd
#
_cell.length_a   1.000
_cell.length_b   1.000
_cell.length_c   1.000
_cell.angle_alpha   90.00
_cell.angle_beta   90.00
_cell.angle_gamma   90.00
#
_symmetry.space_group_name_H-M   'P 1'
#
loop_
_entity.id
_entity.type
_entity.pdbx_description
1 polymer ?
#
loop_
_entity_poly.entity_id
_entity_poly.type
_entity_poly.pdbx_seq_one_letter_code
_entity_poly.pdbx_strand_id
1 'polypeptide(L)'
;ADIFFIKKITYKNFSIKRFLYDLIICFIIFYILLILFWIDTHSNILILPFNIFLETLSENYKTGWPFNLINGNYYFANNIPKYYLLINFFFKSPEFILVCYLIFFILIFVSQEFFKRKIQFFNYKVSLVFFILIFSNIILFLIPHPIYDGMRLFLWTLPYICIIPGITIYYLIENIKNRTSKISLFLLSLLIVYFLFNFFSITPYHYTYLNFFNGKVENGYKKF
;
A
#
# COMPACT_ATOMS: atom_id res chain seq x y z
N ALA A 1 -4.40 0.52 18.71
CA ALA A 1 -3.10 1.21 18.76
C ALA A 1 -3.25 2.58 19.46
N ASP A 2 -4.21 3.42 19.05
CA ASP A 2 -4.44 4.76 19.66
C ASP A 2 -4.76 4.69 21.16
N ILE A 3 -5.37 3.60 21.61
CA ILE A 3 -5.77 3.42 23.03
C ILE A 3 -4.55 3.17 23.92
N PHE A 4 -3.55 2.43 23.42
CA PHE A 4 -2.40 2.02 24.22
C PHE A 4 -1.26 3.04 24.23
N PHE A 5 -1.12 3.83 23.16
CA PHE A 5 0.02 4.72 22.98
C PHE A 5 -0.26 6.20 23.24
N ILE A 6 -1.53 6.63 23.25
CA ILE A 6 -1.89 8.02 23.48
C ILE A 6 -2.39 8.17 24.91
N LYS A 7 -1.53 8.63 25.82
CA LYS A 7 -1.82 8.87 27.25
C LYS A 7 -3.04 9.77 27.53
N LYS A 8 -3.61 10.44 26.53
CA LYS A 8 -4.77 11.36 26.66
C LYS A 8 -6.12 10.74 26.28
N ILE A 9 -6.12 9.56 25.64
CA ILE A 9 -7.36 8.83 25.44
C ILE A 9 -7.59 8.00 26.70
N THR A 10 -8.26 8.59 27.65
CA THR A 10 -8.66 7.92 28.87
C THR A 10 -9.55 6.74 28.52
N TYR A 11 -9.28 5.56 29.10
CA TYR A 11 -10.11 4.35 29.07
C TYR A 11 -11.61 4.61 29.31
N LYS A 12 -11.95 5.73 29.95
CA LYS A 12 -13.34 6.17 30.22
C LYS A 12 -14.20 6.37 28.97
N ASN A 13 -13.59 6.68 27.82
CA ASN A 13 -14.34 6.98 26.57
C ASN A 13 -14.35 5.82 25.58
N PHE A 14 -13.65 4.71 25.87
CA PHE A 14 -13.64 3.54 25.01
C PHE A 14 -14.71 2.52 25.46
N SER A 15 -15.74 2.36 24.66
CA SER A 15 -16.76 1.36 24.89
C SER A 15 -16.43 0.09 24.11
N ILE A 16 -16.00 -0.98 24.81
CA ILE A 16 -15.74 -2.30 24.23
C ILE A 16 -17.00 -2.81 23.52
N LYS A 17 -18.20 -2.60 24.08
CA LYS A 17 -19.46 -3.02 23.45
C LYS A 17 -19.64 -2.37 22.08
N ARG A 18 -19.39 -1.05 21.97
CA ARG A 18 -19.52 -0.32 20.71
C ARG A 18 -18.47 -0.80 19.71
N PHE A 19 -17.24 -0.98 20.15
CA PHE A 19 -16.17 -1.51 19.30
C PHE A 19 -16.50 -2.90 18.73
N LEU A 20 -16.99 -3.83 19.58
CA LEU A 20 -17.40 -5.16 19.14
C LEU A 20 -18.60 -5.10 18.18
N TYR A 21 -19.55 -4.22 18.44
CA TYR A 21 -20.70 -4.01 17.56
C TYR A 21 -20.26 -3.51 16.18
N ASP A 22 -19.40 -2.49 16.13
CA ASP A 22 -18.85 -1.96 14.88
C ASP A 22 -18.03 -3.03 14.12
N LEU A 23 -17.28 -3.85 14.84
CA LEU A 23 -16.50 -4.96 14.26
C LEU A 23 -17.42 -6.02 13.64
N ILE A 24 -18.51 -6.39 14.31
CA ILE A 24 -19.50 -7.33 13.78
C ILE A 24 -20.16 -6.75 12.52
N ILE A 25 -20.54 -5.48 12.52
CA ILE A 25 -21.12 -4.82 11.32
C ILE A 25 -20.12 -4.86 10.17
N CYS A 26 -18.87 -4.48 10.42
CA CYS A 26 -17.82 -4.53 9.39
C CYS A 26 -17.64 -5.96 8.84
N PHE A 27 -17.66 -6.96 9.70
CA PHE A 27 -17.56 -8.36 9.29
C PHE A 27 -18.75 -8.80 8.44
N ILE A 28 -19.98 -8.42 8.82
CA ILE A 28 -21.20 -8.74 8.06
C ILE A 28 -21.15 -8.09 6.68
N ILE A 29 -20.79 -6.79 6.61
CA ILE A 29 -20.67 -6.07 5.33
C ILE A 29 -19.60 -6.73 4.46
N PHE A 30 -18.42 -7.02 5.03
CA PHE A 30 -17.35 -7.71 4.31
C PHE A 30 -17.82 -9.06 3.76
N TYR A 31 -18.52 -9.85 4.57
CA TYR A 31 -19.01 -11.16 4.18
C TYR A 31 -20.06 -11.10 3.06
N ILE A 32 -20.98 -10.13 3.13
CA ILE A 32 -21.96 -9.87 2.06
C ILE A 32 -21.25 -9.49 0.76
N LEU A 33 -20.27 -8.57 0.82
CA LEU A 33 -19.51 -8.16 -0.36
C LEU A 33 -18.71 -9.34 -0.94
N LEU A 34 -18.10 -10.16 -0.09
CA LEU A 34 -17.37 -11.35 -0.52
C LEU A 34 -18.27 -12.31 -1.29
N ILE A 35 -19.48 -12.61 -0.77
CA ILE A 35 -20.44 -13.46 -1.46
C ILE A 35 -20.90 -12.84 -2.78
N LEU A 36 -21.20 -11.54 -2.81
CA LEU A 36 -21.68 -10.87 -4.03
C LEU A 36 -20.65 -10.89 -5.16
N PHE A 37 -19.38 -10.73 -4.85
CA PHE A 37 -18.32 -10.58 -5.87
C PHE A 37 -17.52 -11.87 -6.14
N TRP A 38 -17.60 -12.85 -5.27
CA TRP A 38 -16.86 -14.10 -5.44
C TRP A 38 -17.79 -15.27 -5.80
N ILE A 39 -17.96 -15.50 -7.09
CA ILE A 39 -18.91 -16.47 -7.65
C ILE A 39 -18.69 -17.89 -7.10
N ASP A 40 -17.44 -18.30 -6.89
CA ASP A 40 -17.13 -19.65 -6.39
C ASP A 40 -17.76 -19.93 -5.01
N THR A 41 -18.03 -18.89 -4.22
CA THR A 41 -18.67 -19.04 -2.90
C THR A 41 -20.17 -19.37 -2.99
N HIS A 42 -20.80 -19.20 -4.17
CA HIS A 42 -22.23 -19.43 -4.35
C HIS A 42 -22.65 -20.90 -4.20
N SER A 43 -21.74 -21.84 -4.38
CA SER A 43 -22.02 -23.26 -4.18
C SER A 43 -22.27 -23.65 -2.72
N ASN A 44 -21.61 -22.94 -1.77
CA ASN A 44 -21.84 -23.11 -0.34
C ASN A 44 -21.48 -21.82 0.41
N ILE A 45 -22.45 -20.93 0.51
CA ILE A 45 -22.31 -19.57 1.03
C ILE A 45 -21.75 -19.53 2.47
N LEU A 46 -22.08 -20.51 3.31
CA LEU A 46 -21.71 -20.48 4.72
C LEU A 46 -20.32 -21.07 5.00
N ILE A 47 -19.97 -22.15 4.34
CA ILE A 47 -18.78 -22.94 4.69
C ILE A 47 -17.61 -22.64 3.74
N LEU A 48 -17.87 -22.46 2.45
CA LEU A 48 -16.82 -22.34 1.44
C LEU A 48 -15.88 -21.15 1.66
N PRO A 49 -16.35 -19.94 2.03
CA PRO A 49 -15.45 -18.82 2.32
C PRO A 49 -14.45 -19.11 3.44
N PHE A 50 -14.88 -19.84 4.48
CA PHE A 50 -14.01 -20.26 5.57
C PHE A 50 -13.01 -21.33 5.14
N ASN A 51 -13.45 -22.30 4.35
CA ASN A 51 -12.57 -23.34 3.84
C ASN A 51 -11.48 -22.76 2.95
N ILE A 52 -11.84 -21.87 2.01
CA ILE A 52 -10.86 -21.17 1.15
C ILE A 52 -9.87 -20.35 1.99
N PHE A 53 -10.36 -19.65 3.03
CA PHE A 53 -9.48 -18.92 3.94
C PHE A 53 -8.51 -19.85 4.69
N LEU A 54 -8.99 -20.99 5.19
CA LEU A 54 -8.15 -21.98 5.86
C LEU A 54 -7.14 -22.63 4.89
N GLU A 55 -7.56 -22.91 3.66
CA GLU A 55 -6.67 -23.45 2.63
C GLU A 55 -5.55 -22.47 2.27
N THR A 56 -5.86 -21.15 2.18
CA THR A 56 -4.84 -20.12 1.92
C THR A 56 -3.83 -19.97 3.04
N LEU A 57 -4.20 -20.31 4.28
CA LEU A 57 -3.29 -20.33 5.42
C LEU A 57 -2.50 -21.64 5.54
N SER A 58 -2.85 -22.67 4.78
CA SER A 58 -2.19 -23.97 4.84
C SER A 58 -0.83 -23.96 4.15
N GLU A 59 0.14 -24.70 4.68
CA GLU A 59 1.45 -24.90 4.06
C GLU A 59 1.37 -25.59 2.68
N ASN A 60 0.25 -26.26 2.39
CA ASN A 60 -0.01 -26.98 1.15
C ASN A 60 -0.56 -26.07 0.03
N TYR A 61 -0.71 -24.78 0.29
CA TYR A 61 -1.18 -23.84 -0.73
C TYR A 61 -0.21 -23.84 -1.93
N LYS A 62 -0.66 -24.39 -3.04
CA LYS A 62 0.11 -24.45 -4.29
C LYS A 62 -0.28 -23.27 -5.15
N THR A 63 0.67 -22.38 -5.41
CA THR A 63 0.49 -21.33 -6.43
C THR A 63 0.52 -21.97 -7.83
N GLY A 64 -0.30 -21.49 -8.75
CA GLY A 64 -0.28 -21.92 -10.15
C GLY A 64 1.03 -21.54 -10.87
N TRP A 65 1.83 -20.63 -10.32
CA TRP A 65 3.08 -20.12 -10.89
C TRP A 65 4.26 -20.45 -9.98
N PRO A 66 5.10 -21.42 -10.37
CA PRO A 66 6.21 -21.85 -9.53
C PRO A 66 7.37 -20.85 -9.52
N PHE A 67 7.46 -19.94 -10.49
CA PHE A 67 8.57 -18.99 -10.64
C PHE A 67 8.08 -17.55 -10.70
N ASN A 68 8.92 -16.63 -10.18
CA ASN A 68 8.79 -15.19 -10.37
C ASN A 68 10.06 -14.62 -10.98
N LEU A 69 9.90 -13.74 -11.96
CA LEU A 69 10.99 -12.93 -12.46
C LEU A 69 11.08 -11.65 -11.62
N ILE A 70 12.22 -11.42 -10.98
CA ILE A 70 12.43 -10.26 -10.11
C ILE A 70 13.77 -9.65 -10.46
N ASN A 71 13.74 -8.43 -10.99
CA ASN A 71 14.92 -7.67 -11.40
C ASN A 71 15.88 -8.48 -12.28
N GLY A 72 15.33 -9.26 -13.22
CA GLY A 72 16.10 -10.06 -14.20
C GLY A 72 16.52 -11.45 -13.73
N ASN A 73 16.19 -11.85 -12.51
CA ASN A 73 16.50 -13.18 -12.00
C ASN A 73 15.22 -13.97 -11.71
N TYR A 74 15.25 -15.27 -12.02
CA TYR A 74 14.14 -16.17 -11.70
C TYR A 74 14.29 -16.71 -10.27
N TYR A 75 13.21 -16.62 -9.51
CA TYR A 75 13.13 -17.15 -8.15
C TYR A 75 11.94 -18.09 -8.03
N PHE A 76 12.08 -19.15 -7.25
CA PHE A 76 10.93 -19.97 -6.86
C PHE A 76 9.96 -19.16 -6.01
N ALA A 77 8.65 -19.37 -6.19
CA ALA A 77 7.61 -18.67 -5.44
C ALA A 77 7.77 -18.81 -3.91
N ASN A 78 8.31 -19.96 -3.46
CA ASN A 78 8.57 -20.23 -2.04
C ASN A 78 9.91 -19.67 -1.54
N ASN A 79 10.77 -19.15 -2.40
CA ASN A 79 12.09 -18.62 -2.03
C ASN A 79 12.34 -17.25 -2.66
N ILE A 80 11.45 -16.33 -2.40
CA ILE A 80 11.49 -14.96 -2.92
C ILE A 80 12.49 -14.13 -2.10
N PRO A 81 13.27 -13.24 -2.74
CA PRO A 81 14.20 -12.38 -2.05
C PRO A 81 13.46 -11.43 -1.09
N LYS A 82 14.03 -11.23 0.09
CA LYS A 82 13.44 -10.44 1.18
C LYS A 82 13.14 -8.99 0.82
N TYR A 83 13.81 -8.45 -0.18
CA TYR A 83 13.59 -7.09 -0.71
C TYR A 83 12.48 -6.99 -1.78
N TYR A 84 11.72 -8.07 -1.99
CA TYR A 84 10.69 -8.17 -3.03
C TYR A 84 9.68 -7.01 -3.03
N LEU A 85 9.10 -6.69 -1.87
CA LEU A 85 8.14 -5.60 -1.77
C LEU A 85 8.78 -4.23 -2.00
N LEU A 86 10.00 -4.03 -1.53
CA LEU A 86 10.73 -2.78 -1.73
C LEU A 86 11.02 -2.53 -3.21
N ILE A 87 11.46 -3.57 -3.93
CA ILE A 87 11.67 -3.47 -5.39
C ILE A 87 10.36 -3.18 -6.10
N ASN A 88 9.31 -3.93 -5.81
CA ASN A 88 8.00 -3.70 -6.44
C ASN A 88 7.47 -2.30 -6.11
N PHE A 89 7.59 -1.85 -4.87
CA PHE A 89 7.21 -0.49 -4.50
C PHE A 89 7.99 0.54 -5.31
N PHE A 90 9.31 0.40 -5.41
CA PHE A 90 10.15 1.38 -6.09
C PHE A 90 9.91 1.41 -7.60
N PHE A 91 9.73 0.27 -8.26
CA PHE A 91 9.60 0.20 -9.72
C PHE A 91 8.17 0.26 -10.24
N LYS A 92 7.18 -0.14 -9.43
CA LYS A 92 5.76 -0.12 -9.83
C LYS A 92 4.99 1.10 -9.30
N SER A 93 5.57 1.88 -8.38
CA SER A 93 4.94 3.13 -7.96
C SER A 93 5.12 4.22 -9.02
N PRO A 94 4.09 5.04 -9.29
CA PRO A 94 4.22 6.22 -10.12
C PRO A 94 5.30 7.18 -9.62
N GLU A 95 5.99 7.86 -10.54
CA GLU A 95 7.09 8.76 -10.23
C GLU A 95 6.69 9.88 -9.27
N PHE A 96 5.49 10.44 -9.44
CA PHE A 96 4.99 11.51 -8.56
C PHE A 96 4.84 11.04 -7.11
N ILE A 97 4.50 9.77 -6.86
CA ILE A 97 4.44 9.20 -5.52
C ILE A 97 5.84 9.16 -4.89
N LEU A 98 6.84 8.67 -5.63
CA LEU A 98 8.23 8.62 -5.15
C LEU A 98 8.77 10.02 -4.85
N VAL A 99 8.49 10.99 -5.73
CA VAL A 99 8.87 12.39 -5.51
C VAL A 99 8.17 12.99 -4.28
N CYS A 100 6.88 12.67 -4.06
CA CYS A 100 6.19 13.08 -2.84
C CYS A 100 6.84 12.52 -1.57
N TYR A 101 7.30 11.28 -1.58
CA TYR A 101 8.05 10.71 -0.44
C TYR A 101 9.36 11.47 -0.20
N LEU A 102 10.13 11.79 -1.24
CA LEU A 102 11.36 12.57 -1.11
C LEU A 102 11.08 13.97 -0.53
N ILE A 103 10.09 14.67 -1.07
CA ILE A 103 9.67 15.98 -0.54
C ILE A 103 9.22 15.85 0.92
N PHE A 104 8.45 14.83 1.27
CA PHE A 104 7.98 14.60 2.63
C PHE A 104 9.15 14.43 3.62
N PHE A 105 10.16 13.65 3.28
CA PHE A 105 11.33 13.48 4.12
C PHE A 105 12.06 14.82 4.37
N ILE A 106 12.16 15.68 3.37
CA ILE A 106 12.72 17.03 3.54
C ILE A 106 11.82 17.86 4.47
N LEU A 107 10.50 17.83 4.25
CA LEU A 107 9.54 18.63 5.01
C LEU A 107 9.43 18.22 6.48
N ILE A 108 9.63 16.96 6.82
CA ILE A 108 9.68 16.52 8.24
C ILE A 108 10.75 17.28 9.02
N PHE A 109 11.90 17.57 8.41
CA PHE A 109 12.97 18.30 9.08
C PHE A 109 12.75 19.82 9.06
N VAL A 110 12.24 20.37 7.95
CA VAL A 110 12.11 21.82 7.75
C VAL A 110 10.82 22.41 8.33
N SER A 111 9.73 21.66 8.27
CA SER A 111 8.38 22.19 8.54
C SER A 111 7.57 21.34 9.52
N GLN A 112 8.22 20.66 10.44
CA GLN A 112 7.56 19.76 11.40
C GLN A 112 6.45 20.42 12.21
N GLU A 113 6.66 21.69 12.60
CA GLU A 113 5.68 22.43 13.39
C GLU A 113 4.35 22.69 12.64
N PHE A 114 4.42 22.88 11.32
CA PHE A 114 3.21 22.99 10.50
C PHE A 114 2.36 21.74 10.64
N PHE A 115 2.97 20.57 10.48
CA PHE A 115 2.26 19.30 10.56
C PHE A 115 1.70 19.03 11.95
N LYS A 116 2.47 19.32 13.02
CA LYS A 116 2.01 19.17 14.40
C LYS A 116 0.83 20.05 14.74
N ARG A 117 0.75 21.26 14.14
CA ARG A 117 -0.40 22.18 14.33
C ARG A 117 -1.64 21.72 13.57
N LYS A 118 -1.49 21.19 12.36
CA LYS A 118 -2.61 20.81 11.49
C LYS A 118 -3.11 19.39 11.74
N ILE A 119 -2.23 18.47 12.11
CA ILE A 119 -2.55 17.06 12.31
C ILE A 119 -2.26 16.69 13.78
N GLN A 120 -3.33 16.44 14.53
CA GLN A 120 -3.20 15.97 15.89
C GLN A 120 -2.43 14.63 15.94
N PHE A 121 -1.46 14.53 16.85
CA PHE A 121 -0.58 13.35 17.00
C PHE A 121 0.18 12.98 15.70
N PHE A 122 0.62 13.98 14.92
CA PHE A 122 1.28 13.80 13.63
C PHE A 122 2.39 12.75 13.66
N ASN A 123 3.36 12.89 14.57
CA ASN A 123 4.52 11.98 14.63
C ASN A 123 4.09 10.52 14.83
N TYR A 124 3.11 10.30 15.72
CA TYR A 124 2.58 8.97 15.98
C TYR A 124 1.87 8.38 14.74
N LYS A 125 1.01 9.15 14.08
CA LYS A 125 0.28 8.70 12.89
C LYS A 125 1.21 8.37 11.73
N VAL A 126 2.21 9.21 11.50
CA VAL A 126 3.23 8.97 10.47
C VAL A 126 4.06 7.73 10.82
N SER A 127 4.50 7.61 12.08
CA SER A 127 5.23 6.42 12.54
C SER A 127 4.41 5.14 12.37
N LEU A 128 3.10 5.19 12.65
CA LEU A 128 2.18 4.07 12.43
C LEU A 128 2.08 3.66 10.95
N VAL A 129 1.99 4.65 10.04
CA VAL A 129 1.98 4.38 8.60
C VAL A 129 3.27 3.67 8.16
N PHE A 130 4.43 4.20 8.56
CA PHE A 130 5.70 3.54 8.25
C PHE A 130 5.83 2.17 8.90
N PHE A 131 5.36 2.01 10.14
CA PHE A 131 5.33 0.71 10.80
C PHE A 131 4.51 -0.32 10.00
N ILE A 132 3.32 0.05 9.51
CA ILE A 132 2.47 -0.84 8.69
C ILE A 132 3.19 -1.24 7.40
N LEU A 133 3.86 -0.29 6.72
CA LEU A 133 4.59 -0.57 5.49
C LEU A 133 5.80 -1.47 5.74
N ILE A 134 6.54 -1.25 6.83
CA ILE A 134 7.68 -2.07 7.22
C ILE A 134 7.21 -3.45 7.69
N PHE A 135 6.11 -3.51 8.43
CA PHE A 135 5.54 -4.75 8.95
C PHE A 135 5.18 -5.73 7.82
N SER A 136 4.70 -5.22 6.68
CA SER A 136 4.44 -6.05 5.50
C SER A 136 5.69 -6.77 5.00
N ASN A 137 6.86 -6.09 5.04
CA ASN A 137 8.14 -6.71 4.73
C ASN A 137 8.59 -7.69 5.81
N ILE A 138 8.34 -7.38 7.09
CA ILE A 138 8.68 -8.26 8.22
C ILE A 138 7.90 -9.58 8.13
N ILE A 139 6.62 -9.55 7.76
CA ILE A 139 5.81 -10.75 7.55
C ILE A 139 6.47 -11.67 6.52
N LEU A 140 7.00 -11.14 5.42
CA LEU A 140 7.70 -11.93 4.41
C LEU A 140 8.98 -12.61 4.92
N PHE A 141 9.58 -12.03 5.97
CA PHE A 141 10.74 -12.65 6.62
C PHE A 141 10.37 -13.83 7.52
N LEU A 142 9.22 -13.73 8.18
CA LEU A 142 8.81 -14.65 9.23
C LEU A 142 8.01 -15.83 8.69
N ILE A 143 7.21 -15.60 7.65
CA ILE A 143 6.30 -16.59 7.10
C ILE A 143 6.73 -16.86 5.65
N PRO A 144 7.32 -18.04 5.35
CA PRO A 144 7.65 -18.44 3.99
C PRO A 144 6.36 -18.83 3.25
N HIS A 145 5.58 -17.85 2.85
CA HIS A 145 4.40 -18.05 2.01
C HIS A 145 4.78 -17.86 0.55
N PRO A 146 4.30 -18.70 -0.38
CA PRO A 146 4.55 -18.52 -1.81
C PRO A 146 3.95 -17.19 -2.27
N ILE A 147 4.80 -16.34 -2.83
CA ILE A 147 4.43 -15.01 -3.32
C ILE A 147 4.58 -14.99 -4.83
N TYR A 148 3.62 -14.39 -5.49
CA TYR A 148 3.59 -14.25 -6.92
C TYR A 148 2.91 -12.95 -7.33
N ASP A 149 3.09 -12.57 -8.59
CA ASP A 149 2.34 -11.50 -9.25
C ASP A 149 2.48 -10.09 -8.61
N GLY A 150 3.70 -9.76 -8.23
CA GLY A 150 4.06 -8.41 -7.79
C GLY A 150 3.41 -7.99 -6.47
N MET A 151 2.71 -6.84 -6.48
CA MET A 151 2.07 -6.26 -5.29
C MET A 151 0.65 -6.79 -5.03
N ARG A 152 0.16 -7.74 -5.82
CA ARG A 152 -1.24 -8.19 -5.75
C ARG A 152 -1.65 -8.66 -4.35
N LEU A 153 -0.82 -9.45 -3.69
CA LEU A 153 -1.08 -9.93 -2.33
C LEU A 153 -0.95 -8.84 -1.25
N PHE A 154 -0.42 -7.67 -1.61
CA PHE A 154 -0.16 -6.55 -0.72
C PHE A 154 -0.99 -5.30 -1.06
N LEU A 155 -2.07 -5.44 -1.83
CA LEU A 155 -2.96 -4.33 -2.19
C LEU A 155 -3.51 -3.59 -0.98
N TRP A 156 -3.67 -4.26 0.15
CA TRP A 156 -4.09 -3.66 1.41
C TRP A 156 -3.10 -2.60 1.95
N THR A 157 -1.85 -2.58 1.47
CA THR A 157 -0.87 -1.55 1.83
C THR A 157 -1.04 -0.25 1.03
N LEU A 158 -1.74 -0.28 -0.12
CA LEU A 158 -1.89 0.88 -1.00
C LEU A 158 -2.48 2.12 -0.32
N PRO A 159 -3.54 2.02 0.50
CA PRO A 159 -4.05 3.20 1.22
C PRO A 159 -2.96 3.87 2.07
N TYR A 160 -2.13 3.08 2.74
CA TYR A 160 -1.04 3.58 3.58
C TYR A 160 0.09 4.19 2.75
N ILE A 161 0.39 3.62 1.57
CA ILE A 161 1.33 4.19 0.61
C ILE A 161 0.87 5.57 0.14
N CYS A 162 -0.43 5.79 -0.04
CA CYS A 162 -0.99 7.05 -0.53
C CYS A 162 -1.08 8.14 0.56
N ILE A 163 -1.05 7.80 1.85
CA ILE A 163 -1.16 8.79 2.95
C ILE A 163 -0.02 9.81 2.91
N ILE A 164 1.22 9.37 2.75
CA ILE A 164 2.39 10.26 2.73
C ILE A 164 2.36 11.24 1.54
N PRO A 165 2.14 10.80 0.29
CA PRO A 165 1.89 11.71 -0.83
C PRO A 165 0.75 12.69 -0.57
N GLY A 166 -0.37 12.21 -0.01
CA GLY A 166 -1.51 13.07 0.33
C GLY A 166 -1.15 14.18 1.32
N ILE A 167 -0.41 13.87 2.39
CA ILE A 167 0.09 14.86 3.36
C ILE A 167 1.04 15.84 2.70
N THR A 168 1.91 15.38 1.80
CA THR A 168 2.85 16.23 1.06
C THR A 168 2.13 17.22 0.18
N ILE A 169 1.18 16.76 -0.62
CA ILE A 169 0.38 17.60 -1.51
C ILE A 169 -0.44 18.60 -0.68
N TYR A 170 -1.04 18.16 0.42
CA TYR A 170 -1.76 19.05 1.34
C TYR A 170 -0.87 20.20 1.85
N TYR A 171 0.37 19.90 2.29
CA TYR A 171 1.32 20.93 2.70
C TYR A 171 1.62 21.92 1.58
N LEU A 172 1.87 21.44 0.37
CA LEU A 172 2.22 22.28 -0.78
C LEU A 172 1.06 23.20 -1.17
N ILE A 173 -0.18 22.70 -1.11
CA ILE A 173 -1.38 23.50 -1.40
C ILE A 173 -1.59 24.59 -0.34
N GLU A 174 -1.49 24.27 0.95
CA GLU A 174 -1.62 25.24 2.04
C GLU A 174 -0.54 26.35 1.96
N ASN A 175 0.62 26.02 1.44
CA ASN A 175 1.75 26.93 1.31
C ASN A 175 1.96 27.41 -0.15
N ILE A 176 0.93 27.41 -0.98
CA ILE A 176 1.02 27.77 -2.41
C ILE A 176 1.54 29.20 -2.67
N LYS A 177 1.42 30.10 -1.67
CA LYS A 177 1.98 31.45 -1.74
C LYS A 177 3.52 31.44 -1.81
N ASN A 178 4.16 30.43 -1.26
CA ASN A 178 5.60 30.28 -1.29
C ASN A 178 6.05 29.82 -2.69
N ARG A 179 7.06 30.49 -3.23
CA ARG A 179 7.61 30.18 -4.57
C ARG A 179 8.02 28.71 -4.71
N THR A 180 8.68 28.16 -3.71
CA THR A 180 9.12 26.76 -3.70
C THR A 180 7.94 25.78 -3.77
N SER A 181 6.89 25.98 -2.96
CA SER A 181 5.68 25.14 -2.98
C SER A 181 4.95 25.21 -4.31
N LYS A 182 4.87 26.42 -4.91
CA LYS A 182 4.26 26.60 -6.23
C LYS A 182 5.01 25.84 -7.32
N ILE A 183 6.35 25.94 -7.33
CA ILE A 183 7.20 25.21 -8.30
C ILE A 183 7.05 23.69 -8.08
N SER A 184 7.09 23.22 -6.84
CA SER A 184 6.94 21.79 -6.53
C SER A 184 5.58 21.25 -6.97
N LEU A 185 4.49 21.97 -6.74
CA LEU A 185 3.15 21.61 -7.23
C LEU A 185 3.08 21.57 -8.76
N PHE A 186 3.68 22.53 -9.43
CA PHE A 186 3.73 22.55 -10.89
C PHE A 186 4.49 21.32 -11.43
N LEU A 187 5.66 21.00 -10.88
CA LEU A 187 6.42 19.81 -11.27
C LEU A 187 5.67 18.52 -10.98
N LEU A 188 5.00 18.42 -9.83
CA LEU A 188 4.16 17.26 -9.50
C LEU A 188 2.98 17.11 -10.48
N SER A 189 2.34 18.22 -10.88
CA SER A 189 1.25 18.16 -11.86
C SER A 189 1.73 17.64 -13.22
N LEU A 190 2.93 18.03 -13.66
CA LEU A 190 3.54 17.48 -14.89
C LEU A 190 3.80 15.96 -14.76
N LEU A 191 4.30 15.51 -13.63
CA LEU A 191 4.53 14.08 -13.38
C LEU A 191 3.23 13.29 -13.34
N ILE A 192 2.15 13.85 -12.78
CA ILE A 192 0.82 13.24 -12.79
C ILE A 192 0.29 13.11 -14.22
N VAL A 193 0.40 14.16 -15.03
CA VAL A 193 0.00 14.12 -16.44
C VAL A 193 0.82 13.09 -17.21
N TYR A 194 2.13 13.03 -16.99
CA TYR A 194 3.01 12.01 -17.58
C TYR A 194 2.59 10.60 -17.19
N PHE A 195 2.31 10.37 -15.89
CA PHE A 195 1.80 9.08 -15.40
C PHE A 195 0.48 8.70 -16.08
N LEU A 196 -0.48 9.63 -16.14
CA LEU A 196 -1.79 9.38 -16.76
C LEU A 196 -1.62 9.02 -18.25
N PHE A 197 -0.78 9.74 -18.98
CA PHE A 197 -0.50 9.43 -20.37
C PHE A 197 0.06 8.01 -20.54
N ASN A 198 1.08 7.64 -19.75
CA ASN A 198 1.63 6.28 -19.79
C ASN A 198 0.61 5.23 -19.37
N PHE A 199 -0.17 5.49 -18.31
CA PHE A 199 -1.18 4.58 -17.81
C PHE A 199 -2.25 4.27 -18.86
N PHE A 200 -2.76 5.28 -19.53
CA PHE A 200 -3.74 5.08 -20.60
C PHE A 200 -3.15 4.44 -21.84
N SER A 201 -1.89 4.70 -22.16
CA SER A 201 -1.22 4.11 -23.34
C SER A 201 -1.04 2.60 -23.23
N ILE A 202 -0.98 2.04 -22.03
CA ILE A 202 -0.84 0.59 -21.80
C ILE A 202 -2.17 -0.12 -21.56
N THR A 203 -3.31 0.55 -21.75
CA THR A 203 -4.63 -0.06 -21.62
C THR A 203 -4.79 -1.23 -22.62
N PRO A 204 -5.32 -2.41 -22.20
CA PRO A 204 -5.85 -2.78 -20.88
C PRO A 204 -4.82 -3.40 -19.91
N TYR A 205 -3.55 -3.37 -20.20
CA TYR A 205 -2.49 -4.09 -19.48
C TYR A 205 -1.88 -3.28 -18.34
N HIS A 206 -2.70 -2.56 -17.54
CA HIS A 206 -2.24 -1.67 -16.48
C HIS A 206 -1.35 -2.34 -15.42
N TYR A 207 -1.51 -3.65 -15.20
CA TYR A 207 -0.67 -4.43 -14.27
C TYR A 207 0.79 -4.52 -14.69
N THR A 208 1.10 -4.25 -15.97
CA THR A 208 2.47 -4.23 -16.51
C THR A 208 3.16 -2.89 -16.31
N TYR A 209 2.47 -1.90 -15.71
CA TYR A 209 3.06 -0.59 -15.49
C TYR A 209 4.38 -0.67 -14.73
N LEU A 210 5.38 0.00 -15.28
CA LEU A 210 6.69 0.21 -14.68
C LEU A 210 7.06 1.68 -14.87
N ASN A 211 7.62 2.28 -13.83
CA ASN A 211 8.03 3.66 -13.89
C ASN A 211 9.30 3.87 -14.74
N PHE A 212 9.64 5.13 -14.97
CA PHE A 212 10.81 5.53 -15.78
C PHE A 212 12.13 4.93 -15.28
N PHE A 213 12.32 4.80 -13.97
CA PHE A 213 13.56 4.28 -13.36
C PHE A 213 13.84 2.82 -13.73
N ASN A 214 12.81 2.08 -14.10
CA ASN A 214 12.96 0.69 -14.54
C ASN A 214 13.01 0.53 -16.08
N GLY A 215 13.11 1.62 -16.83
CA GLY A 215 13.17 1.63 -18.29
C GLY A 215 11.83 1.42 -18.97
N LYS A 216 10.73 1.74 -18.28
CA LYS A 216 9.34 1.61 -18.75
C LYS A 216 8.95 0.16 -19.07
N VAL A 217 7.77 -0.02 -19.65
CA VAL A 217 7.22 -1.33 -20.04
C VAL A 217 8.09 -2.04 -21.07
N GLU A 218 8.76 -1.30 -21.96
CA GLU A 218 9.63 -1.85 -23.02
C GLU A 218 10.75 -2.76 -22.48
N ASN A 219 11.28 -2.45 -21.29
CA ASN A 219 12.28 -3.28 -20.63
C ASN A 219 11.71 -4.15 -19.50
N GLY A 220 10.41 -4.05 -19.26
CA GLY A 220 9.74 -4.76 -18.17
C GLY A 220 9.84 -6.27 -18.28
N TYR A 221 9.69 -6.81 -19.47
CA TYR A 221 9.76 -8.26 -19.73
C TYR A 221 11.12 -8.90 -19.38
N LYS A 222 12.17 -8.08 -19.24
CA LYS A 222 13.50 -8.56 -18.82
C LYS A 222 13.67 -8.59 -17.31
N LYS A 223 12.81 -7.90 -16.57
CA LYS A 223 12.97 -7.67 -15.13
C LYS A 223 11.81 -8.18 -14.27
N PHE A 224 10.60 -8.24 -14.86
CA PHE A 224 9.35 -8.62 -14.16
C PHE A 224 8.43 -9.43 -15.09
#